data_bd04774da343f75b5c787809f5401feb
#
_entry.id   bd04774da343f75b5c787809f5401feb
#
_cell.length_a   1.000
_cell.length_b   1.000
_cell.length_c   1.000
_cell.angle_alpha   90.00
_cell.angle_beta   90.00
_cell.angle_gamma   90.00
#
_symmetry.space_group_name_H-M   'P 1'
#
loop_
_entity.id
_entity.type
_entity.pdbx_description
1 polymer ?
#
loop_
_entity_poly.entity_id
_entity_poly.type
_entity_poly.pdbx_seq_one_letter_code
_entity_poly.pdbx_strand_id
1 'polypeptide(L)'
;MIPNGIGERAVGTETSNITAATIPLVPGRKPISISLLLVDDEPSLLEIGRIYLERTPGITVTTADSASSALRELENTTFDAIVSDYQMPGMDGIAFLQEVRGRSRTLPFILFTGKGREDVVIKALNSGADYYLQKGGDPKSQYAELVHKVKRSVEQRRAESALKRKHAVLRAILSASPNGIAYVRSRTFQWVNDSLAAMLGYRRDELKGLHLEKLYENYQTYDEIGRRIQKDLKATGKSTIITRFKHKNGFAIDAEIHIAPLDAGNLHLGHMILMSDISRKVAAVRDMKNPTGIPHLELSPVIEVDQNGKITYYNDAAIDAMVRYGSRGSLEEFFPKDLSTILTRMDEMDTGSIFRDVMIGTATYRLHITLSAKFRIARLSAVNTSEA
;
A
#
# COMPACT_ATOMS: atom_id res chain seq x y z
N MET A 1 23.34 -73.13 -4.32
CA MET A 1 23.47 -72.90 -5.79
C MET A 1 22.83 -71.57 -6.15
N ILE A 2 23.62 -70.66 -6.59
CA ILE A 2 23.40 -69.42 -7.25
C ILE A 2 22.70 -69.68 -8.60
N PRO A 3 22.04 -68.72 -9.36
CA PRO A 3 22.07 -67.27 -9.31
C PRO A 3 20.81 -66.52 -9.82
N ASN A 4 21.00 -65.20 -9.87
CA ASN A 4 20.48 -64.14 -10.77
C ASN A 4 19.03 -63.61 -10.50
N GLY A 5 18.81 -62.40 -10.21
CA GLY A 5 19.47 -61.13 -10.58
C GLY A 5 18.85 -60.48 -11.81
N ILE A 6 17.84 -59.65 -11.68
CA ILE A 6 17.52 -58.61 -12.67
C ILE A 6 17.09 -57.34 -11.88
N GLY A 7 17.84 -56.26 -12.13
CA GLY A 7 17.64 -54.99 -11.49
C GLY A 7 16.50 -54.21 -12.11
N GLU A 8 15.62 -53.68 -11.30
CA GLU A 8 14.69 -52.60 -11.64
C GLU A 8 15.32 -51.28 -11.25
N ARG A 9 15.51 -50.41 -12.24
CA ARG A 9 15.88 -49.01 -12.06
C ARG A 9 14.69 -48.27 -11.48
N ALA A 10 14.80 -47.87 -10.22
CA ALA A 10 13.91 -46.93 -9.62
C ALA A 10 14.19 -45.51 -10.19
N VAL A 11 13.19 -44.95 -10.85
CA VAL A 11 13.13 -43.54 -11.24
C VAL A 11 12.93 -42.74 -9.95
N GLY A 12 13.93 -41.98 -9.53
CA GLY A 12 13.87 -41.11 -8.38
C GLY A 12 12.95 -39.92 -8.69
N THR A 13 11.82 -39.87 -8.03
CA THR A 13 11.02 -38.64 -7.90
C THR A 13 11.67 -37.80 -6.81
N GLU A 14 12.39 -36.76 -7.22
CA GLU A 14 12.81 -35.69 -6.31
C GLU A 14 11.56 -34.92 -5.84
N THR A 15 11.05 -35.30 -4.69
CA THR A 15 10.16 -34.44 -3.90
C THR A 15 11.02 -33.38 -3.23
N SER A 16 11.05 -32.21 -3.79
CA SER A 16 11.60 -31.01 -3.15
C SER A 16 10.80 -30.71 -1.87
N ASN A 17 11.35 -31.15 -0.75
CA ASN A 17 10.96 -30.73 0.58
C ASN A 17 11.20 -29.23 0.71
N ILE A 18 10.16 -28.42 0.52
CA ILE A 18 10.16 -27.04 0.99
C ILE A 18 10.08 -27.10 2.50
N THR A 19 11.25 -27.12 3.13
CA THR A 19 11.41 -26.97 4.57
C THR A 19 10.75 -25.66 4.97
N ALA A 20 9.76 -25.73 5.85
CA ALA A 20 9.15 -24.57 6.48
C ALA A 20 10.26 -23.67 7.01
N ALA A 21 10.35 -22.47 6.46
CA ALA A 21 11.29 -21.46 6.94
C ALA A 21 10.97 -21.20 8.41
N THR A 22 11.79 -21.75 9.28
CA THR A 22 11.78 -21.45 10.71
C THR A 22 12.04 -19.94 10.83
N ILE A 23 11.02 -19.20 11.23
CA ILE A 23 11.18 -17.78 11.60
C ILE A 23 12.23 -17.77 12.72
N PRO A 24 13.37 -17.09 12.55
CA PRO A 24 14.38 -17.08 13.58
C PRO A 24 13.77 -16.46 14.85
N LEU A 25 13.83 -17.21 15.95
CA LEU A 25 13.54 -16.71 17.29
C LEU A 25 14.30 -15.39 17.48
N VAL A 26 13.56 -14.33 17.80
CA VAL A 26 14.08 -13.01 18.09
C VAL A 26 15.19 -13.17 19.15
N PRO A 27 16.43 -12.78 18.86
CA PRO A 27 17.50 -12.82 19.85
C PRO A 27 17.09 -11.97 21.04
N GLY A 28 17.44 -12.42 22.25
CA GLY A 28 17.04 -11.81 23.51
C GLY A 28 17.13 -10.28 23.48
N ARG A 29 16.11 -9.62 24.04
CA ARG A 29 16.04 -8.15 24.14
C ARG A 29 17.40 -7.65 24.66
N LYS A 30 18.16 -6.97 23.79
CA LYS A 30 19.33 -6.19 24.26
C LYS A 30 18.82 -5.26 25.36
N PRO A 31 19.55 -5.13 26.48
CA PRO A 31 19.16 -4.20 27.52
C PRO A 31 18.91 -2.84 26.88
N ILE A 32 17.77 -2.25 27.20
CA ILE A 32 17.34 -0.97 26.61
C ILE A 32 18.34 0.08 27.10
N SER A 33 19.19 0.55 26.21
CA SER A 33 20.06 1.69 26.48
C SER A 33 19.20 2.95 26.45
N ILE A 34 19.21 3.72 27.53
CA ILE A 34 18.49 4.99 27.70
C ILE A 34 19.50 6.09 27.94
N SER A 35 19.53 7.06 27.02
CA SER A 35 20.30 8.31 27.22
C SER A 35 19.40 9.36 27.87
N LEU A 36 19.72 9.77 29.07
CA LEU A 36 18.92 10.66 29.92
C LEU A 36 19.64 11.99 30.12
N LEU A 37 18.94 13.09 29.91
CA LEU A 37 19.40 14.43 30.31
C LEU A 37 18.78 14.80 31.65
N LEU A 38 19.64 15.00 32.67
CA LEU A 38 19.25 15.42 33.99
C LEU A 38 19.63 16.90 34.19
N VAL A 39 18.64 17.72 34.52
CA VAL A 39 18.81 19.19 34.63
C VAL A 39 18.41 19.66 36.00
N ASP A 40 19.33 20.31 36.71
CA ASP A 40 19.15 20.84 38.06
C ASP A 40 20.21 21.90 38.32
N ASP A 41 19.86 22.99 38.98
CA ASP A 41 20.83 24.06 39.31
C ASP A 41 21.70 23.76 40.54
N GLU A 42 21.38 22.68 41.27
CA GLU A 42 22.17 22.20 42.41
C GLU A 42 23.15 21.09 41.98
N PRO A 43 24.49 21.36 41.94
CA PRO A 43 25.47 20.36 41.50
C PRO A 43 25.48 19.07 42.32
N SER A 44 25.19 19.19 43.62
CA SER A 44 25.07 18.03 44.51
C SER A 44 23.91 17.11 44.15
N LEU A 45 22.78 17.66 43.73
CA LEU A 45 21.61 16.89 43.28
C LEU A 45 21.85 16.24 41.91
N LEU A 46 22.58 16.90 41.01
CA LEU A 46 23.00 16.31 39.74
C LEU A 46 23.91 15.11 39.96
N GLU A 47 24.89 15.19 40.86
CA GLU A 47 25.80 14.08 41.14
C GLU A 47 25.08 12.90 41.79
N ILE A 48 24.27 13.17 42.82
CA ILE A 48 23.45 12.15 43.48
C ILE A 48 22.49 11.50 42.46
N GLY A 49 21.80 12.31 41.69
CA GLY A 49 20.87 11.85 40.65
C GLY A 49 21.55 10.95 39.64
N ARG A 50 22.72 11.35 39.11
CA ARG A 50 23.50 10.53 38.17
C ARG A 50 23.88 9.21 38.81
N ILE A 51 24.42 9.17 40.03
CA ILE A 51 24.81 7.94 40.72
C ILE A 51 23.63 6.98 40.88
N TYR A 52 22.46 7.46 41.30
CA TYR A 52 21.28 6.61 41.51
C TYR A 52 20.70 6.08 40.19
N LEU A 53 20.63 6.93 39.17
CA LEU A 53 20.05 6.57 37.86
C LEU A 53 20.94 5.57 37.10
N GLU A 54 22.27 5.81 37.10
CA GLU A 54 23.25 4.93 36.43
C GLU A 54 23.47 3.59 37.13
N ARG A 55 23.06 3.44 38.42
CA ARG A 55 22.97 2.11 39.05
C ARG A 55 22.02 1.18 38.32
N THR A 56 21.08 1.74 37.54
CA THR A 56 20.18 0.94 36.70
C THR A 56 20.88 0.56 35.39
N PRO A 57 21.13 -0.72 35.14
CA PRO A 57 21.79 -1.12 33.92
C PRO A 57 21.07 -0.60 32.64
N GLY A 58 21.85 0.01 31.75
CA GLY A 58 21.38 0.56 30.51
C GLY A 58 20.92 2.03 30.59
N ILE A 59 21.01 2.71 31.68
CA ILE A 59 20.81 4.17 31.77
C ILE A 59 22.15 4.87 31.78
N THR A 60 22.33 5.83 30.88
CA THR A 60 23.47 6.78 30.85
C THR A 60 22.94 8.18 31.06
N VAL A 61 23.55 8.94 31.97
CA VAL A 61 23.08 10.26 32.35
C VAL A 61 24.08 11.34 31.92
N THR A 62 23.57 12.30 31.14
CA THR A 62 24.24 13.59 30.93
C THR A 62 23.59 14.61 31.85
N THR A 63 24.40 15.43 32.54
CA THR A 63 23.94 16.46 33.49
C THR A 63 24.05 17.83 32.87
N ALA A 64 23.11 18.71 33.19
CA ALA A 64 23.15 20.12 32.84
C ALA A 64 22.75 20.95 34.08
N ASP A 65 23.49 22.03 34.36
CA ASP A 65 23.29 22.91 35.51
C ASP A 65 22.23 23.98 35.31
N SER A 66 21.66 24.06 34.14
CA SER A 66 20.64 25.06 33.78
C SER A 66 19.85 24.61 32.51
N ALA A 67 18.65 25.17 32.35
CA ALA A 67 17.88 25.00 31.16
C ALA A 67 18.62 25.44 29.88
N SER A 68 19.41 26.54 29.98
CA SER A 68 20.20 27.04 28.83
C SER A 68 21.32 26.08 28.43
N SER A 69 21.99 25.45 29.41
CA SER A 69 23.00 24.42 29.19
C SER A 69 22.36 23.18 28.61
N ALA A 70 21.20 22.74 29.11
CA ALA A 70 20.43 21.62 28.59
C ALA A 70 19.98 21.83 27.15
N LEU A 71 19.56 23.03 26.76
CA LEU A 71 19.19 23.34 25.37
C LEU A 71 20.38 23.23 24.41
N ARG A 72 21.59 23.61 24.84
CA ARG A 72 22.84 23.42 24.06
C ARG A 72 23.19 21.95 23.89
N GLU A 73 23.02 21.14 24.94
CA GLU A 73 23.20 19.68 24.84
C GLU A 73 22.24 19.04 23.85
N LEU A 74 20.99 19.49 23.84
CA LEU A 74 19.96 19.01 22.90
C LEU A 74 20.25 19.37 21.44
N GLU A 75 21.11 20.34 21.16
CA GLU A 75 21.54 20.68 19.79
C GLU A 75 22.60 19.71 19.27
N ASN A 76 23.41 19.15 20.14
CA ASN A 76 24.53 18.30 19.77
C ASN A 76 24.30 16.82 20.03
N THR A 77 23.38 16.49 20.94
CA THR A 77 23.15 15.11 21.39
C THR A 77 21.66 14.78 21.42
N THR A 78 21.32 13.54 21.06
CA THR A 78 19.96 13.05 21.17
C THR A 78 19.75 12.30 22.48
N PHE A 79 18.68 12.64 23.18
CA PHE A 79 18.29 11.99 24.42
C PHE A 79 16.98 11.21 24.27
N ASP A 80 16.83 10.17 25.07
CA ASP A 80 15.60 9.38 25.13
C ASP A 80 14.57 9.99 26.08
N ALA A 81 15.03 10.70 27.12
CA ALA A 81 14.19 11.43 28.08
C ALA A 81 14.93 12.59 28.73
N ILE A 82 14.17 13.53 29.26
CA ILE A 82 14.63 14.63 30.06
C ILE A 82 14.01 14.52 31.44
N VAL A 83 14.83 14.74 32.48
CA VAL A 83 14.40 14.97 33.87
C VAL A 83 14.89 16.34 34.26
N SER A 84 14.00 17.23 34.66
CA SER A 84 14.34 18.61 34.98
C SER A 84 13.79 19.03 36.34
N ASP A 85 14.56 19.75 37.10
CA ASP A 85 13.98 20.52 38.21
C ASP A 85 13.04 21.60 37.67
N TYR A 86 12.13 22.05 38.53
CA TYR A 86 11.23 23.15 38.23
C TYR A 86 11.87 24.50 38.51
N GLN A 87 12.51 24.65 39.67
CA GLN A 87 13.04 25.94 40.13
C GLN A 87 14.50 26.07 39.73
N MET A 88 14.77 26.72 38.61
CA MET A 88 16.09 27.01 38.12
C MET A 88 16.23 28.50 37.84
N PRO A 89 17.42 29.13 38.11
CA PRO A 89 17.67 30.52 37.76
C PRO A 89 17.54 30.82 36.29
N GLY A 90 16.90 31.93 35.93
CA GLY A 90 16.74 32.39 34.56
C GLY A 90 15.58 31.76 33.85
N MET A 91 15.63 30.47 33.53
CA MET A 91 14.55 29.73 32.86
C MET A 91 14.11 28.58 33.77
N ASP A 92 12.83 28.63 34.19
CA ASP A 92 12.27 27.55 35.00
C ASP A 92 11.99 26.28 34.18
N GLY A 93 11.71 25.15 34.86
CA GLY A 93 11.49 23.87 34.20
C GLY A 93 10.26 23.82 33.31
N ILE A 94 9.24 24.68 33.53
CA ILE A 94 8.05 24.75 32.62
C ILE A 94 8.41 25.54 31.37
N ALA A 95 9.11 26.65 31.46
CA ALA A 95 9.59 27.40 30.31
C ALA A 95 10.54 26.53 29.46
N PHE A 96 11.44 25.79 30.13
CA PHE A 96 12.30 24.80 29.47
C PHE A 96 11.50 23.71 28.74
N LEU A 97 10.48 23.16 29.38
CA LEU A 97 9.56 22.20 28.75
C LEU A 97 8.91 22.78 27.48
N GLN A 98 8.45 24.03 27.52
CA GLN A 98 7.83 24.67 26.36
C GLN A 98 8.80 24.81 25.18
N GLU A 99 10.05 25.21 25.45
CA GLU A 99 11.12 25.23 24.45
C GLU A 99 11.40 23.84 23.85
N VAL A 100 11.47 22.80 24.70
CA VAL A 100 11.63 21.42 24.28
C VAL A 100 10.43 20.96 23.41
N ARG A 101 9.21 21.33 23.77
CA ARG A 101 8.00 20.99 22.98
C ARG A 101 7.94 21.71 21.64
N GLY A 102 8.53 22.90 21.53
CA GLY A 102 8.74 23.58 20.23
C GLY A 102 9.65 22.80 19.29
N ARG A 103 10.67 22.13 19.81
CA ARG A 103 11.64 21.32 19.05
C ARG A 103 11.20 19.86 18.88
N SER A 104 10.61 19.25 19.89
CA SER A 104 10.16 17.85 19.90
C SER A 104 8.92 17.66 20.76
N ARG A 105 7.81 17.38 20.11
CA ARG A 105 6.51 17.12 20.79
C ARG A 105 6.47 15.79 21.54
N THR A 106 7.40 14.87 21.27
CA THR A 106 7.33 13.49 21.77
C THR A 106 8.49 13.07 22.65
N LEU A 107 9.46 13.95 22.91
CA LEU A 107 10.57 13.64 23.82
C LEU A 107 10.05 13.56 25.25
N PRO A 108 10.15 12.42 25.95
CA PRO A 108 9.70 12.29 27.32
C PRO A 108 10.32 13.34 28.22
N PHE A 109 9.47 14.03 28.98
CA PHE A 109 9.89 15.11 29.89
C PHE A 109 9.24 14.91 31.26
N ILE A 110 10.05 14.78 32.27
CA ILE A 110 9.65 14.55 33.64
C ILE A 110 10.10 15.73 34.48
N LEU A 111 9.16 16.39 35.15
CA LEU A 111 9.51 17.38 36.18
C LEU A 111 9.74 16.68 37.53
N PHE A 112 10.89 16.92 38.14
CA PHE A 112 11.32 16.32 39.37
C PHE A 112 11.78 17.40 40.34
N THR A 113 10.91 17.87 41.25
CA THR A 113 11.11 19.10 42.03
C THR A 113 10.79 18.96 43.51
N GLY A 114 11.50 19.69 44.36
CA GLY A 114 11.32 19.69 45.82
C GLY A 114 10.11 20.47 46.30
N LYS A 115 9.55 21.39 45.51
CA LYS A 115 8.42 22.22 45.90
C LYS A 115 7.23 21.95 44.98
N GLY A 116 6.29 21.17 45.45
CA GLY A 116 5.02 20.92 44.76
C GLY A 116 3.92 21.83 45.26
N ARG A 117 3.48 22.81 44.45
CA ARG A 117 2.17 23.43 44.60
C ARG A 117 1.25 22.80 43.54
N GLU A 118 0.00 22.61 43.87
CA GLU A 118 -0.98 22.02 42.92
C GLU A 118 -1.08 22.78 41.62
N ASP A 119 -0.95 24.11 41.65
CA ASP A 119 -0.92 24.96 40.46
C ASP A 119 0.26 24.70 39.51
N VAL A 120 1.42 24.33 40.06
CA VAL A 120 2.60 23.96 39.25
C VAL A 120 2.41 22.61 38.59
N VAL A 121 1.84 21.64 39.30
CA VAL A 121 1.49 20.31 38.72
C VAL A 121 0.57 20.46 37.54
N ILE A 122 -0.51 21.25 37.71
CA ILE A 122 -1.48 21.50 36.66
C ILE A 122 -0.85 22.18 35.44
N LYS A 123 -0.04 23.21 35.68
CA LYS A 123 0.70 23.93 34.62
C LYS A 123 1.67 22.99 33.89
N ALA A 124 2.42 22.15 34.59
CA ALA A 124 3.36 21.22 34.01
C ALA A 124 2.67 20.22 33.06
N LEU A 125 1.59 19.60 33.53
CA LEU A 125 0.84 18.64 32.72
C LEU A 125 0.17 19.31 31.51
N ASN A 126 -0.40 20.49 31.69
CA ASN A 126 -1.00 21.27 30.59
C ASN A 126 0.06 21.75 29.57
N SER A 127 1.30 21.96 30.00
CA SER A 127 2.43 22.29 29.12
C SER A 127 3.02 21.06 28.42
N GLY A 128 2.51 19.86 28.74
CA GLY A 128 2.88 18.61 28.07
C GLY A 128 4.02 17.85 28.78
N ALA A 129 4.20 18.01 30.09
CA ALA A 129 5.03 17.09 30.86
C ALA A 129 4.40 15.69 30.88
N ASP A 130 5.23 14.66 30.70
CA ASP A 130 4.75 13.27 30.76
C ASP A 130 4.49 12.83 32.21
N TYR A 131 5.31 13.30 33.11
CA TYR A 131 5.18 13.08 34.56
C TYR A 131 5.65 14.28 35.36
N TYR A 132 5.08 14.40 36.53
CA TYR A 132 5.52 15.25 37.62
C TYR A 132 5.85 14.38 38.83
N LEU A 133 7.02 14.55 39.43
CA LEU A 133 7.45 13.85 40.63
C LEU A 133 7.97 14.85 41.65
N GLN A 134 7.59 14.66 42.91
CA GLN A 134 8.06 15.49 44.01
C GLN A 134 9.31 14.90 44.62
N LYS A 135 10.38 15.70 44.77
CA LYS A 135 11.55 15.34 45.57
C LYS A 135 11.18 15.32 47.06
N GLY A 136 11.56 14.27 47.78
CA GLY A 136 11.33 14.15 49.22
C GLY A 136 11.21 12.71 49.68
N GLY A 137 11.50 12.47 50.96
CA GLY A 137 11.51 11.12 51.52
C GLY A 137 12.84 10.38 51.35
N ASP A 138 12.77 9.03 51.32
CA ASP A 138 13.96 8.20 51.15
C ASP A 138 14.51 8.28 49.71
N PRO A 139 15.77 8.72 49.52
CA PRO A 139 16.34 8.88 48.18
C PRO A 139 16.29 7.61 47.33
N LYS A 140 16.48 6.43 47.92
CA LYS A 140 16.45 5.15 47.20
C LYS A 140 15.10 4.89 46.58
N SER A 141 14.02 5.08 47.33
CA SER A 141 12.66 4.91 46.88
C SER A 141 12.30 5.93 45.82
N GLN A 142 12.69 7.16 45.98
CA GLN A 142 12.41 8.27 45.07
C GLN A 142 13.05 8.08 43.69
N TYR A 143 14.37 7.79 43.68
CA TYR A 143 15.04 7.52 42.41
C TYR A 143 14.60 6.21 41.77
N ALA A 144 14.17 5.21 42.53
CA ALA A 144 13.55 4.01 41.99
C ALA A 144 12.22 4.33 41.25
N GLU A 145 11.39 5.21 41.83
CA GLU A 145 10.17 5.68 41.17
C GLU A 145 10.51 6.50 39.91
N LEU A 146 11.50 7.40 39.97
CA LEU A 146 11.94 8.19 38.82
C LEU A 146 12.41 7.27 37.67
N VAL A 147 13.24 6.27 37.94
CA VAL A 147 13.69 5.27 36.98
C VAL A 147 12.51 4.55 36.33
N HIS A 148 11.51 4.16 37.13
CA HIS A 148 10.32 3.51 36.63
C HIS A 148 9.54 4.40 35.65
N LYS A 149 9.37 5.69 35.98
CA LYS A 149 8.67 6.65 35.11
C LYS A 149 9.47 6.91 33.81
N VAL A 150 10.79 7.11 33.94
CA VAL A 150 11.68 7.26 32.77
C VAL A 150 11.57 6.07 31.83
N LYS A 151 11.73 4.85 32.34
CA LYS A 151 11.61 3.63 31.51
C LYS A 151 10.27 3.53 30.83
N ARG A 152 9.19 3.75 31.56
CA ARG A 152 7.84 3.67 31.04
C ARG A 152 7.59 4.69 29.91
N SER A 153 8.00 5.95 30.08
CA SER A 153 7.87 6.99 29.06
C SER A 153 8.66 6.64 27.79
N VAL A 154 9.91 6.19 27.96
CA VAL A 154 10.78 5.82 26.84
C VAL A 154 10.24 4.60 26.09
N GLU A 155 9.78 3.57 26.82
CA GLU A 155 9.18 2.37 26.21
C GLU A 155 7.92 2.72 25.44
N GLN A 156 7.02 3.53 26.00
CA GLN A 156 5.81 3.98 25.33
C GLN A 156 6.14 4.73 24.04
N ARG A 157 7.03 5.74 24.12
CA ARG A 157 7.46 6.52 22.94
C ARG A 157 8.06 5.63 21.85
N ARG A 158 8.94 4.69 22.23
CA ARG A 158 9.59 3.77 21.29
C ARG A 158 8.56 2.86 20.62
N ALA A 159 7.58 2.36 21.38
CA ALA A 159 6.49 1.53 20.84
C ALA A 159 5.62 2.32 19.85
N GLU A 160 5.22 3.56 20.19
CA GLU A 160 4.45 4.43 19.31
C GLU A 160 5.23 4.79 18.03
N SER A 161 6.53 5.12 18.19
CA SER A 161 7.39 5.43 17.04
C SER A 161 7.62 4.21 16.14
N ALA A 162 7.81 3.03 16.72
CA ALA A 162 7.93 1.78 15.97
C ALA A 162 6.63 1.45 15.21
N LEU A 163 5.46 1.66 15.83
CA LEU A 163 4.17 1.48 15.18
C LEU A 163 3.98 2.45 14.02
N LYS A 164 4.25 3.75 14.23
CA LYS A 164 4.21 4.78 13.18
C LYS A 164 5.13 4.42 12.02
N ARG A 165 6.36 3.96 12.32
CA ARG A 165 7.33 3.54 11.31
C ARG A 165 6.85 2.32 10.52
N LYS A 166 6.30 1.30 11.21
CA LYS A 166 5.70 0.13 10.54
C LYS A 166 4.56 0.54 9.61
N HIS A 167 3.68 1.42 10.05
CA HIS A 167 2.59 1.92 9.21
C HIS A 167 3.10 2.72 8.00
N ALA A 168 4.13 3.55 8.17
CA ALA A 168 4.73 4.30 7.07
C ALA A 168 5.36 3.36 6.03
N VAL A 169 6.10 2.34 6.46
CA VAL A 169 6.70 1.33 5.57
C VAL A 169 5.62 0.56 4.82
N LEU A 170 4.58 0.08 5.52
CA LEU A 170 3.47 -0.62 4.86
C LEU A 170 2.78 0.26 3.82
N ARG A 171 2.51 1.52 4.14
CA ARG A 171 1.94 2.47 3.16
C ARG A 171 2.84 2.66 1.95
N ALA A 172 4.14 2.81 2.16
CA ALA A 172 5.09 2.97 1.06
C ALA A 172 5.12 1.75 0.14
N ILE A 173 5.14 0.53 0.70
CA ILE A 173 5.08 -0.73 -0.07
C ILE A 173 3.77 -0.80 -0.87
N LEU A 174 2.64 -0.53 -0.24
CA LEU A 174 1.33 -0.59 -0.90
C LEU A 174 1.18 0.45 -2.01
N SER A 175 1.75 1.65 -1.84
CA SER A 175 1.72 2.72 -2.85
C SER A 175 2.70 2.49 -3.99
N ALA A 176 3.86 1.86 -3.73
CA ALA A 176 4.85 1.56 -4.75
C ALA A 176 4.52 0.29 -5.56
N SER A 177 3.53 -0.51 -5.13
CA SER A 177 3.14 -1.73 -5.83
C SER A 177 2.52 -1.39 -7.19
N PRO A 178 3.03 -1.95 -8.32
CA PRO A 178 2.39 -1.81 -9.62
C PRO A 178 1.07 -2.59 -9.72
N ASN A 179 0.88 -3.58 -8.84
CA ASN A 179 -0.34 -4.36 -8.78
C ASN A 179 -1.43 -3.62 -8.02
N GLY A 180 -2.66 -3.79 -8.44
CA GLY A 180 -3.84 -3.35 -7.69
C GLY A 180 -3.98 -4.17 -6.42
N ILE A 181 -4.14 -3.49 -5.27
CA ILE A 181 -4.34 -4.14 -3.97
C ILE A 181 -5.63 -3.62 -3.37
N ALA A 182 -6.47 -4.54 -2.88
CA ALA A 182 -7.71 -4.19 -2.18
C ALA A 182 -7.92 -5.02 -0.92
N TYR A 183 -8.56 -4.41 0.05
CA TYR A 183 -9.23 -5.09 1.14
C TYR A 183 -10.74 -5.09 0.90
N VAL A 184 -11.32 -6.28 0.87
CA VAL A 184 -12.74 -6.51 0.58
C VAL A 184 -13.38 -7.23 1.76
N ARG A 185 -14.54 -6.72 2.19
CA ARG A 185 -15.37 -7.36 3.20
C ARG A 185 -16.82 -7.35 2.73
N SER A 186 -17.53 -8.47 2.88
CA SER A 186 -18.93 -8.61 2.42
C SER A 186 -19.10 -8.18 0.96
N ARG A 187 -18.14 -8.61 0.09
CA ARG A 187 -18.14 -8.31 -1.36
C ARG A 187 -18.07 -6.80 -1.69
N THR A 188 -17.61 -5.98 -0.76
CA THR A 188 -17.52 -4.52 -0.88
C THR A 188 -16.11 -4.06 -0.60
N PHE A 189 -15.58 -3.16 -1.40
CA PHE A 189 -14.28 -2.56 -1.18
C PHE A 189 -14.27 -1.73 0.11
N GLN A 190 -13.41 -2.09 1.04
CA GLN A 190 -13.16 -1.33 2.26
C GLN A 190 -11.96 -0.39 2.07
N TRP A 191 -10.97 -0.84 1.32
CA TRP A 191 -9.76 -0.10 1.00
C TRP A 191 -9.14 -0.58 -0.30
N VAL A 192 -8.52 0.34 -1.04
CA VAL A 192 -7.76 0.08 -2.28
C VAL A 192 -6.50 0.93 -2.32
N ASN A 193 -5.45 0.46 -3.02
CA ASN A 193 -4.29 1.28 -3.35
C ASN A 193 -4.52 2.13 -4.61
N ASP A 194 -3.58 3.03 -4.91
CA ASP A 194 -3.69 3.93 -6.07
C ASP A 194 -3.61 3.16 -7.40
N SER A 195 -2.82 2.08 -7.44
CA SER A 195 -2.68 1.25 -8.63
C SER A 195 -3.99 0.57 -9.02
N LEU A 196 -4.76 0.03 -8.05
CA LEU A 196 -6.07 -0.56 -8.36
C LEU A 196 -7.07 0.50 -8.85
N ALA A 197 -7.07 1.67 -8.22
CA ALA A 197 -7.94 2.77 -8.63
C ALA A 197 -7.64 3.20 -10.07
N ALA A 198 -6.37 3.36 -10.41
CA ALA A 198 -5.93 3.68 -11.77
C ALA A 198 -6.29 2.57 -12.78
N MET A 199 -6.05 1.30 -12.44
CA MET A 199 -6.39 0.16 -13.31
C MET A 199 -7.88 0.11 -13.66
N LEU A 200 -8.74 0.41 -12.69
CA LEU A 200 -10.20 0.35 -12.88
C LEU A 200 -10.79 1.68 -13.38
N GLY A 201 -9.99 2.76 -13.45
CA GLY A 201 -10.43 4.09 -13.88
C GLY A 201 -11.29 4.85 -12.88
N TYR A 202 -11.25 4.47 -11.61
CA TYR A 202 -12.00 5.10 -10.54
C TYR A 202 -11.08 5.91 -9.63
N ARG A 203 -11.65 6.86 -8.89
CA ARG A 203 -10.98 7.47 -7.73
C ARG A 203 -11.10 6.51 -6.54
N ARG A 204 -10.16 6.58 -5.60
CA ARG A 204 -10.16 5.71 -4.42
C ARG A 204 -11.41 5.85 -3.56
N ASP A 205 -11.92 7.08 -3.43
CA ASP A 205 -13.15 7.38 -2.69
C ASP A 205 -14.40 6.81 -3.37
N GLU A 206 -14.43 6.74 -4.70
CA GLU A 206 -15.53 6.10 -5.46
C GLU A 206 -15.54 4.57 -5.31
N LEU A 207 -14.35 3.95 -5.19
CA LEU A 207 -14.23 2.50 -4.97
C LEU A 207 -14.57 2.11 -3.54
N LYS A 208 -14.31 2.96 -2.57
CA LYS A 208 -14.64 2.66 -1.17
C LYS A 208 -16.15 2.55 -1.00
N GLY A 209 -16.61 1.39 -0.55
CA GLY A 209 -18.04 1.08 -0.43
C GLY A 209 -18.69 0.56 -1.72
N LEU A 210 -17.97 0.50 -2.84
CA LEU A 210 -18.48 -0.06 -4.07
C LEU A 210 -18.57 -1.59 -3.95
N HIS A 211 -19.70 -2.15 -4.37
CA HIS A 211 -19.93 -3.60 -4.43
C HIS A 211 -19.24 -4.18 -5.66
N LEU A 212 -18.52 -5.31 -5.52
CA LEU A 212 -17.72 -5.94 -6.57
C LEU A 212 -18.52 -6.29 -7.84
N GLU A 213 -19.82 -6.57 -7.70
CA GLU A 213 -20.72 -6.87 -8.82
C GLU A 213 -20.66 -5.82 -9.93
N LYS A 214 -20.52 -4.54 -9.56
CA LYS A 214 -20.48 -3.42 -10.52
C LYS A 214 -19.28 -3.44 -11.46
N LEU A 215 -18.26 -4.23 -11.13
CA LEU A 215 -17.08 -4.42 -11.98
C LEU A 215 -17.25 -5.55 -13.00
N TYR A 216 -18.35 -6.27 -12.98
CA TYR A 216 -18.63 -7.35 -13.92
C TYR A 216 -19.68 -6.93 -14.96
N GLU A 217 -19.60 -7.52 -16.15
CA GLU A 217 -20.57 -7.24 -17.23
C GLU A 217 -21.98 -7.74 -16.88
N ASN A 218 -22.06 -8.86 -16.15
CA ASN A 218 -23.34 -9.46 -15.77
C ASN A 218 -23.23 -10.18 -14.41
N TYR A 219 -24.39 -10.35 -13.79
CA TYR A 219 -24.52 -11.00 -12.47
C TYR A 219 -24.12 -12.48 -12.50
N GLN A 220 -24.38 -13.19 -13.60
CA GLN A 220 -24.09 -14.62 -13.69
C GLN A 220 -22.58 -14.88 -13.55
N THR A 221 -21.75 -14.18 -14.32
CA THR A 221 -20.27 -14.26 -14.23
C THR A 221 -19.78 -13.92 -12.83
N TYR A 222 -20.31 -12.86 -12.23
CA TYR A 222 -19.99 -12.44 -10.87
C TYR A 222 -20.29 -13.54 -9.84
N ASP A 223 -21.46 -14.19 -9.93
CA ASP A 223 -21.89 -15.22 -8.99
C ASP A 223 -21.08 -16.52 -9.16
N GLU A 224 -20.81 -16.94 -10.40
CA GLU A 224 -19.96 -18.11 -10.71
C GLU A 224 -18.54 -17.95 -10.12
N ILE A 225 -17.93 -16.78 -10.36
CA ILE A 225 -16.62 -16.46 -9.82
C ILE A 225 -16.66 -16.43 -8.30
N GLY A 226 -17.69 -15.83 -7.71
CA GLY A 226 -17.87 -15.77 -6.27
C GLY A 226 -17.96 -17.16 -5.62
N ARG A 227 -18.71 -18.07 -6.24
CA ARG A 227 -18.81 -19.47 -5.78
C ARG A 227 -17.48 -20.21 -5.89
N ARG A 228 -16.73 -20.01 -6.98
CA ARG A 228 -15.40 -20.59 -7.17
C ARG A 228 -14.42 -20.09 -6.08
N ILE A 229 -14.37 -18.78 -5.85
CA ILE A 229 -13.53 -18.19 -4.79
C ILE A 229 -13.84 -18.82 -3.45
N GLN A 230 -15.11 -18.92 -3.07
CA GLN A 230 -15.50 -19.51 -1.78
C GLN A 230 -15.09 -20.97 -1.64
N LYS A 231 -15.19 -21.76 -2.73
CA LYS A 231 -14.73 -23.15 -2.75
C LYS A 231 -13.23 -23.25 -2.53
N ASP A 232 -12.46 -22.46 -3.27
CA ASP A 232 -10.99 -22.45 -3.20
C ASP A 232 -10.51 -22.02 -1.81
N LEU A 233 -11.08 -20.94 -1.26
CA LEU A 233 -10.71 -20.43 0.07
C LEU A 233 -10.98 -21.44 1.18
N LYS A 234 -12.07 -22.22 1.07
CA LYS A 234 -12.35 -23.30 2.02
C LYS A 234 -11.39 -24.48 1.87
N ALA A 235 -10.96 -24.78 0.65
CA ALA A 235 -10.11 -25.94 0.37
C ALA A 235 -8.62 -25.67 0.63
N THR A 236 -8.11 -24.51 0.24
CA THR A 236 -6.67 -24.20 0.19
C THR A 236 -6.28 -22.92 0.95
N GLY A 237 -7.24 -22.17 1.48
CA GLY A 237 -7.01 -20.87 2.12
C GLY A 237 -6.66 -19.73 1.16
N LYS A 238 -6.63 -19.97 -0.15
CA LYS A 238 -6.35 -18.95 -1.18
C LYS A 238 -7.05 -19.29 -2.48
N SER A 239 -7.28 -18.30 -3.33
CA SER A 239 -7.82 -18.50 -4.68
C SER A 239 -7.04 -17.65 -5.68
N THR A 240 -6.82 -18.20 -6.88
CA THR A 240 -6.25 -17.49 -8.03
C THR A 240 -7.18 -17.65 -9.21
N ILE A 241 -7.60 -16.54 -9.80
CA ILE A 241 -8.59 -16.52 -10.87
C ILE A 241 -8.16 -15.52 -11.94
N ILE A 242 -8.35 -15.91 -13.19
CA ILE A 242 -8.31 -14.98 -14.32
C ILE A 242 -9.76 -14.63 -14.65
N THR A 243 -10.05 -13.34 -14.70
CA THR A 243 -11.40 -12.83 -14.98
C THR A 243 -11.31 -11.52 -15.75
N ARG A 244 -12.46 -11.04 -16.21
CA ARG A 244 -12.58 -9.77 -16.91
C ARG A 244 -13.38 -8.81 -16.06
N PHE A 245 -12.79 -7.63 -15.84
CA PHE A 245 -13.45 -6.51 -15.16
C PHE A 245 -13.85 -5.43 -16.15
N LYS A 246 -14.90 -4.71 -15.82
CA LYS A 246 -15.34 -3.52 -16.53
C LYS A 246 -14.65 -2.30 -15.96
N HIS A 247 -13.87 -1.59 -16.78
CA HIS A 247 -13.32 -0.28 -16.45
C HIS A 247 -14.45 0.75 -16.35
N LYS A 248 -14.25 1.82 -15.58
CA LYS A 248 -15.25 2.90 -15.43
C LYS A 248 -15.70 3.47 -16.77
N ASN A 249 -14.81 3.57 -17.74
CA ASN A 249 -15.08 4.05 -19.09
C ASN A 249 -15.69 2.98 -20.02
N GLY A 250 -16.08 1.83 -19.50
CA GLY A 250 -16.83 0.81 -20.23
C GLY A 250 -16.01 -0.29 -20.90
N PHE A 251 -14.70 -0.13 -21.10
CA PHE A 251 -13.89 -1.20 -21.69
C PHE A 251 -13.54 -2.31 -20.69
N ALA A 252 -13.16 -3.48 -21.23
CA ALA A 252 -12.83 -4.64 -20.42
C ALA A 252 -11.33 -4.71 -20.08
N ILE A 253 -11.02 -5.15 -18.88
CA ILE A 253 -9.67 -5.40 -18.39
C ILE A 253 -9.53 -6.88 -18.09
N ASP A 254 -8.64 -7.59 -18.78
CA ASP A 254 -8.28 -8.96 -18.44
C ASP A 254 -7.36 -8.93 -17.20
N ALA A 255 -7.80 -9.51 -16.10
CA ALA A 255 -7.10 -9.44 -14.83
C ALA A 255 -6.85 -10.82 -14.23
N GLU A 256 -5.65 -11.01 -13.69
CA GLU A 256 -5.34 -12.10 -12.78
C GLU A 256 -5.49 -11.60 -11.36
N ILE A 257 -6.31 -12.26 -10.56
CA ILE A 257 -6.56 -11.91 -9.17
C ILE A 257 -6.13 -13.03 -8.24
N HIS A 258 -5.36 -12.67 -7.20
CA HIS A 258 -4.99 -13.54 -6.09
C HIS A 258 -5.73 -13.09 -4.84
N ILE A 259 -6.40 -14.01 -4.19
CA ILE A 259 -7.28 -13.73 -3.04
C ILE A 259 -6.82 -14.57 -1.86
N ALA A 260 -6.64 -13.91 -0.73
CA ALA A 260 -6.35 -14.56 0.54
C ALA A 260 -7.20 -13.95 1.66
N PRO A 261 -7.68 -14.72 2.63
CA PRO A 261 -8.39 -14.18 3.77
C PRO A 261 -7.45 -13.34 4.64
N LEU A 262 -7.99 -12.32 5.28
CA LEU A 262 -7.24 -11.52 6.25
C LEU A 262 -6.83 -12.35 7.47
N ASP A 263 -7.69 -13.30 7.84
CA ASP A 263 -7.46 -14.29 8.89
C ASP A 263 -8.01 -15.65 8.42
N ALA A 264 -7.13 -16.65 8.38
CA ALA A 264 -7.49 -18.01 7.93
C ALA A 264 -8.54 -18.68 8.85
N GLY A 265 -8.57 -18.32 10.13
CA GLY A 265 -9.54 -18.82 11.11
C GLY A 265 -10.90 -18.10 11.07
N ASN A 266 -10.95 -16.92 10.45
CA ASN A 266 -12.16 -16.10 10.43
C ASN A 266 -12.36 -15.38 9.08
N LEU A 267 -13.01 -16.07 8.15
CA LEU A 267 -13.29 -15.54 6.81
C LEU A 267 -14.22 -14.30 6.80
N HIS A 268 -14.95 -14.04 7.89
CA HIS A 268 -15.83 -12.88 8.00
C HIS A 268 -15.06 -11.55 8.16
N LEU A 269 -13.79 -11.61 8.54
CA LEU A 269 -12.92 -10.44 8.59
C LEU A 269 -12.62 -9.87 7.19
N GLY A 270 -12.91 -10.63 6.13
CA GLY A 270 -12.73 -10.22 4.74
C GLY A 270 -11.45 -10.78 4.13
N HIS A 271 -11.13 -10.27 2.92
CA HIS A 271 -10.11 -10.83 2.06
C HIS A 271 -9.20 -9.72 1.51
N MET A 272 -7.92 -10.03 1.36
CA MET A 272 -7.00 -9.24 0.55
C MET A 272 -7.06 -9.72 -0.89
N ILE A 273 -7.12 -8.80 -1.82
CA ILE A 273 -7.07 -9.05 -3.25
C ILE A 273 -5.84 -8.38 -3.83
N LEU A 274 -5.04 -9.14 -4.57
CA LEU A 274 -3.99 -8.64 -5.42
C LEU A 274 -4.45 -8.82 -6.87
N MET A 275 -4.48 -7.74 -7.64
CA MET A 275 -4.91 -7.71 -9.04
C MET A 275 -3.75 -7.31 -9.94
N SER A 276 -3.48 -8.09 -10.96
CA SER A 276 -2.54 -7.79 -12.04
C SER A 276 -3.32 -7.62 -13.34
N ASP A 277 -3.12 -6.52 -14.02
CA ASP A 277 -3.61 -6.34 -15.39
C ASP A 277 -2.77 -7.22 -16.33
N ILE A 278 -3.42 -8.18 -16.96
CA ILE A 278 -2.81 -9.10 -17.91
C ILE A 278 -3.30 -8.88 -19.34
N SER A 279 -4.02 -7.78 -19.61
CA SER A 279 -4.61 -7.49 -20.93
C SER A 279 -3.55 -7.55 -22.04
N ARG A 280 -2.35 -7.00 -21.80
CA ARG A 280 -1.22 -7.08 -22.75
C ARG A 280 -0.75 -8.51 -22.98
N LYS A 281 -0.69 -9.35 -21.93
CA LYS A 281 -0.29 -10.76 -22.06
C LYS A 281 -1.34 -11.56 -22.84
N VAL A 282 -2.61 -11.33 -22.53
CA VAL A 282 -3.74 -12.01 -23.23
C VAL A 282 -3.77 -11.59 -24.68
N ALA A 283 -3.57 -10.30 -24.97
CA ALA A 283 -3.47 -9.78 -26.30
C ALA A 283 -2.32 -10.44 -27.09
N ALA A 284 -1.11 -10.48 -26.54
CA ALA A 284 0.05 -11.11 -27.18
C ALA A 284 -0.18 -12.60 -27.48
N VAL A 285 -0.85 -13.34 -26.58
CA VAL A 285 -1.20 -14.76 -26.82
C VAL A 285 -2.25 -14.91 -27.92
N ARG A 286 -3.21 -13.99 -28.00
CA ARG A 286 -4.20 -13.96 -29.10
C ARG A 286 -3.52 -13.72 -30.45
N ASP A 287 -2.53 -12.82 -30.50
CA ASP A 287 -1.79 -12.52 -31.72
C ASP A 287 -0.93 -13.67 -32.21
N MET A 288 -0.29 -14.41 -31.28
CA MET A 288 0.45 -15.64 -31.66
C MET A 288 -0.48 -16.71 -32.24
N LYS A 289 -1.77 -16.71 -31.91
CA LYS A 289 -2.79 -17.63 -32.46
C LYS A 289 -3.52 -17.10 -33.68
N ASN A 290 -3.30 -15.82 -34.02
CA ASN A 290 -3.94 -15.18 -35.16
C ASN A 290 -3.06 -15.30 -36.41
N PRO A 291 -3.45 -16.00 -37.46
CA PRO A 291 -2.63 -16.20 -38.66
C PRO A 291 -2.38 -14.91 -39.47
N THR A 292 -3.01 -13.80 -39.13
CA THR A 292 -2.88 -12.51 -39.84
C THR A 292 -1.71 -11.64 -39.42
N GLY A 293 -0.92 -12.07 -38.39
CA GLY A 293 0.48 -11.65 -38.20
C GLY A 293 0.80 -10.14 -38.06
N ILE A 294 -0.12 -9.32 -37.54
CA ILE A 294 0.17 -7.89 -37.31
C ILE A 294 0.49 -7.67 -35.83
N PRO A 295 1.69 -7.11 -35.51
CA PRO A 295 2.12 -6.90 -34.12
C PRO A 295 1.36 -5.76 -33.42
N HIS A 296 1.22 -5.84 -32.08
CA HIS A 296 0.71 -4.79 -31.20
C HIS A 296 1.50 -3.47 -31.21
N LEU A 297 2.56 -3.39 -31.98
CA LEU A 297 3.45 -2.21 -32.10
C LEU A 297 2.95 -1.12 -33.05
N GLU A 298 1.70 -1.22 -33.55
CA GLU A 298 1.12 -0.11 -34.31
C GLU A 298 0.92 1.09 -33.37
N LEU A 299 1.57 2.20 -33.71
CA LEU A 299 1.44 3.49 -33.03
C LEU A 299 0.04 4.12 -33.24
N SER A 300 -0.74 3.58 -34.15
CA SER A 300 -2.09 4.03 -34.51
C SER A 300 -3.17 3.23 -33.75
N PRO A 301 -4.28 3.85 -33.36
CA PRO A 301 -5.41 3.15 -32.76
C PRO A 301 -5.96 2.03 -33.67
N VAL A 302 -6.09 0.83 -33.11
CA VAL A 302 -6.69 -0.34 -33.79
C VAL A 302 -7.78 -0.92 -32.92
N ILE A 303 -8.95 -1.17 -33.52
CA ILE A 303 -10.10 -1.82 -32.89
C ILE A 303 -10.60 -2.91 -33.81
N GLU A 304 -10.92 -4.09 -33.29
CA GLU A 304 -11.60 -5.15 -34.01
C GLU A 304 -12.99 -5.39 -33.44
N VAL A 305 -13.93 -5.59 -34.32
CA VAL A 305 -15.32 -5.90 -33.95
C VAL A 305 -15.79 -7.17 -34.68
N ASP A 306 -16.70 -7.91 -34.04
CA ASP A 306 -17.39 -9.03 -34.67
C ASP A 306 -18.50 -8.54 -35.62
N GLN A 307 -19.17 -9.50 -36.27
CA GLN A 307 -20.29 -9.25 -37.20
C GLN A 307 -21.47 -8.50 -36.56
N ASN A 308 -21.57 -8.51 -35.22
CA ASN A 308 -22.61 -7.82 -34.47
C ASN A 308 -22.16 -6.42 -33.97
N GLY A 309 -20.96 -5.99 -34.33
CA GLY A 309 -20.39 -4.73 -33.88
C GLY A 309 -19.82 -4.79 -32.45
N LYS A 310 -19.70 -5.98 -31.85
CA LYS A 310 -19.10 -6.15 -30.53
C LYS A 310 -17.58 -6.10 -30.63
N ILE A 311 -16.93 -5.28 -29.79
CA ILE A 311 -15.47 -5.19 -29.76
C ILE A 311 -14.86 -6.51 -29.28
N THR A 312 -13.99 -7.07 -30.13
CA THR A 312 -13.25 -8.32 -29.87
C THR A 312 -11.80 -8.06 -29.50
N TYR A 313 -11.24 -6.93 -29.96
CA TYR A 313 -9.87 -6.51 -29.69
C TYR A 313 -9.71 -4.99 -29.82
N TYR A 314 -8.74 -4.43 -29.10
CA TYR A 314 -8.22 -3.07 -29.26
C TYR A 314 -6.77 -3.00 -28.77
N ASN A 315 -5.98 -2.05 -29.31
CA ASN A 315 -4.61 -1.81 -28.86
C ASN A 315 -4.52 -0.62 -27.88
N ASP A 316 -3.33 -0.46 -27.25
CA ASP A 316 -3.08 0.62 -26.29
C ASP A 316 -3.25 2.01 -26.92
N ALA A 317 -2.88 2.18 -28.21
CA ALA A 317 -3.03 3.45 -28.91
C ALA A 317 -4.50 3.90 -29.02
N ALA A 318 -5.45 2.98 -29.07
CA ALA A 318 -6.87 3.32 -29.05
C ALA A 318 -7.29 3.92 -27.69
N ILE A 319 -6.77 3.40 -26.59
CA ILE A 319 -7.00 3.92 -25.26
C ILE A 319 -6.33 5.28 -25.08
N ASP A 320 -5.07 5.40 -25.50
CA ASP A 320 -4.30 6.65 -25.40
C ASP A 320 -4.97 7.78 -26.19
N ALA A 321 -5.52 7.47 -27.37
CA ALA A 321 -6.25 8.45 -28.17
C ALA A 321 -7.51 8.94 -27.45
N MET A 322 -8.28 8.06 -26.83
CA MET A 322 -9.46 8.44 -26.03
C MET A 322 -9.08 9.36 -24.87
N VAL A 323 -8.05 9.02 -24.11
CA VAL A 323 -7.60 9.79 -22.95
C VAL A 323 -7.09 11.15 -23.39
N ARG A 324 -6.29 11.21 -24.46
CA ARG A 324 -5.65 12.45 -24.95
C ARG A 324 -6.66 13.48 -25.44
N TYR A 325 -7.70 13.05 -26.11
CA TYR A 325 -8.66 13.97 -26.78
C TYR A 325 -9.99 14.14 -26.07
N GLY A 326 -10.08 13.73 -24.80
CA GLY A 326 -11.21 14.01 -23.92
C GLY A 326 -12.51 13.35 -24.38
N SER A 327 -12.42 12.13 -24.89
CA SER A 327 -13.55 11.31 -25.28
C SER A 327 -14.54 11.10 -24.12
N ARG A 328 -15.80 10.85 -24.43
CA ARG A 328 -16.86 10.54 -23.45
C ARG A 328 -16.70 9.17 -22.76
N GLY A 329 -15.64 8.42 -23.11
CA GLY A 329 -15.24 7.23 -22.38
C GLY A 329 -15.66 5.90 -22.97
N SER A 330 -16.03 5.84 -24.26
CA SER A 330 -16.35 4.59 -24.95
C SER A 330 -15.53 4.42 -26.24
N LEU A 331 -14.94 3.22 -26.44
CA LEU A 331 -14.27 2.87 -27.70
C LEU A 331 -15.22 2.85 -28.90
N GLU A 332 -16.52 2.86 -28.67
CA GLU A 332 -17.55 2.97 -29.71
C GLU A 332 -17.53 4.34 -30.42
N GLU A 333 -16.85 5.35 -29.85
CA GLU A 333 -16.61 6.63 -30.53
C GLU A 333 -15.77 6.48 -31.82
N PHE A 334 -14.98 5.40 -31.92
CA PHE A 334 -14.28 5.03 -33.15
C PHE A 334 -15.20 4.43 -34.22
N PHE A 335 -16.45 4.16 -33.90
CA PHE A 335 -17.33 3.53 -34.84
C PHE A 335 -17.93 4.55 -35.81
N PRO A 336 -17.81 4.32 -37.13
CA PRO A 336 -18.51 5.14 -38.09
C PRO A 336 -20.03 4.90 -37.99
N LYS A 337 -20.80 5.94 -38.29
CA LYS A 337 -22.27 5.88 -38.18
C LYS A 337 -22.92 4.77 -39.00
N ASP A 338 -22.25 4.32 -40.08
CA ASP A 338 -22.68 3.27 -40.97
C ASP A 338 -22.02 1.93 -40.71
N LEU A 339 -21.43 1.72 -39.50
CA LEU A 339 -20.73 0.47 -39.16
C LEU A 339 -21.62 -0.77 -39.38
N SER A 340 -22.86 -0.73 -38.95
CA SER A 340 -23.80 -1.83 -39.14
C SER A 340 -23.98 -2.21 -40.63
N THR A 341 -24.09 -1.21 -41.52
CA THR A 341 -24.17 -1.41 -42.96
C THR A 341 -22.86 -1.96 -43.54
N ILE A 342 -21.72 -1.56 -43.02
CA ILE A 342 -20.41 -2.07 -43.39
C ILE A 342 -20.29 -3.54 -43.00
N LEU A 343 -20.72 -3.90 -41.78
CA LEU A 343 -20.64 -5.26 -41.26
C LEU A 343 -21.57 -6.24 -42.01
N THR A 344 -22.74 -5.79 -42.48
CA THR A 344 -23.62 -6.63 -43.30
C THR A 344 -23.04 -7.01 -44.66
N ARG A 345 -22.07 -6.25 -45.18
CA ARG A 345 -21.35 -6.56 -46.42
C ARG A 345 -20.14 -7.47 -46.21
N MET A 346 -19.88 -7.92 -45.01
CA MET A 346 -18.72 -8.72 -44.67
C MET A 346 -18.67 -10.06 -45.43
N ASP A 347 -19.86 -10.65 -45.72
CA ASP A 347 -19.97 -11.91 -46.45
C ASP A 347 -19.84 -11.73 -47.95
N GLU A 348 -20.01 -10.50 -48.50
CA GLU A 348 -19.96 -10.20 -49.92
C GLU A 348 -18.55 -9.75 -50.40
N MET A 349 -17.66 -9.35 -49.49
CA MET A 349 -16.36 -8.76 -49.81
C MET A 349 -15.21 -9.55 -49.15
N ASP A 350 -14.53 -10.37 -49.96
CA ASP A 350 -13.44 -11.23 -49.49
C ASP A 350 -12.18 -10.43 -49.09
N THR A 351 -12.00 -9.22 -49.61
CA THR A 351 -10.95 -8.24 -49.21
C THR A 351 -11.37 -6.85 -49.69
N GLY A 352 -11.98 -6.07 -48.81
CA GLY A 352 -12.34 -4.68 -49.11
C GLY A 352 -11.74 -3.71 -48.06
N SER A 353 -11.17 -2.60 -48.55
CA SER A 353 -10.76 -1.49 -47.68
C SER A 353 -11.77 -0.35 -47.77
N ILE A 354 -12.32 0.06 -46.64
CA ILE A 354 -13.27 1.18 -46.55
C ILE A 354 -12.64 2.27 -45.69
N PHE A 355 -12.76 3.53 -46.13
CA PHE A 355 -12.29 4.67 -45.36
C PHE A 355 -13.46 5.47 -44.82
N ARG A 356 -13.38 5.90 -43.56
CA ARG A 356 -14.36 6.77 -42.91
C ARG A 356 -13.64 7.80 -41.99
N ASP A 357 -14.17 8.98 -41.95
CA ASP A 357 -13.69 9.99 -40.97
C ASP A 357 -14.64 9.99 -39.78
N VAL A 358 -14.09 9.92 -38.55
CA VAL A 358 -14.80 9.96 -37.27
C VAL A 358 -14.21 11.00 -36.35
N MET A 359 -15.02 11.58 -35.51
CA MET A 359 -14.56 12.50 -34.45
C MET A 359 -14.47 11.75 -33.12
N ILE A 360 -13.30 11.85 -32.46
CA ILE A 360 -13.04 11.27 -31.15
C ILE A 360 -12.68 12.43 -30.23
N GLY A 361 -13.60 12.79 -29.35
CA GLY A 361 -13.46 14.01 -28.57
C GLY A 361 -13.30 15.24 -29.46
N THR A 362 -12.12 15.88 -29.43
CA THR A 362 -11.80 17.09 -30.22
C THR A 362 -10.99 16.81 -31.49
N ALA A 363 -10.61 15.56 -31.76
CA ALA A 363 -9.77 15.20 -32.88
C ALA A 363 -10.53 14.45 -33.98
N THR A 364 -10.14 14.67 -35.26
CA THR A 364 -10.66 13.90 -36.40
C THR A 364 -9.70 12.78 -36.76
N TYR A 365 -10.23 11.58 -36.87
CA TYR A 365 -9.52 10.38 -37.29
C TYR A 365 -10.03 9.84 -38.58
N ARG A 366 -9.12 9.48 -39.49
CA ARG A 366 -9.44 8.70 -40.68
C ARG A 366 -9.31 7.21 -40.36
N LEU A 367 -10.41 6.49 -40.42
CA LEU A 367 -10.45 5.06 -40.21
C LEU A 367 -10.16 4.35 -41.54
N HIS A 368 -9.27 3.38 -41.49
CA HIS A 368 -9.14 2.34 -42.51
C HIS A 368 -9.80 1.06 -41.97
N ILE A 369 -10.90 0.64 -42.56
CA ILE A 369 -11.69 -0.51 -42.13
C ILE A 369 -11.39 -1.64 -43.08
N THR A 370 -10.87 -2.74 -42.57
CA THR A 370 -10.59 -3.97 -43.30
C THR A 370 -11.55 -5.07 -42.84
N LEU A 371 -12.26 -5.70 -43.74
CA LEU A 371 -13.16 -6.80 -43.45
C LEU A 371 -12.46 -8.14 -43.70
N SER A 372 -12.67 -9.09 -42.78
CA SER A 372 -12.19 -10.47 -42.93
C SER A 372 -13.37 -11.45 -42.81
N ALA A 373 -13.86 -11.91 -43.93
CA ALA A 373 -14.94 -12.91 -44.02
C ALA A 373 -14.55 -14.23 -43.31
N LYS A 374 -13.29 -14.66 -43.49
CA LYS A 374 -12.74 -15.90 -42.87
C LYS A 374 -12.84 -15.92 -41.36
N PHE A 375 -12.63 -14.76 -40.70
CA PHE A 375 -12.61 -14.65 -39.24
C PHE A 375 -13.87 -13.97 -38.70
N ARG A 376 -14.75 -13.48 -39.57
CA ARG A 376 -15.95 -12.70 -39.22
C ARG A 376 -15.66 -11.50 -38.32
N ILE A 377 -14.60 -10.76 -38.64
CA ILE A 377 -14.18 -9.56 -37.94
C ILE A 377 -13.97 -8.40 -38.91
N ALA A 378 -14.28 -7.19 -38.44
CA ALA A 378 -13.85 -5.94 -39.04
C ALA A 378 -12.74 -5.28 -38.18
N ARG A 379 -11.64 -4.91 -38.82
CA ARG A 379 -10.56 -4.18 -38.20
C ARG A 379 -10.62 -2.71 -38.57
N LEU A 380 -10.65 -1.83 -37.59
CA LEU A 380 -10.65 -0.39 -37.74
C LEU A 380 -9.29 0.13 -37.29
N SER A 381 -8.47 0.59 -38.20
CA SER A 381 -7.21 1.27 -37.92
C SER A 381 -7.40 2.78 -38.13
N ALA A 382 -7.04 3.60 -37.13
CA ALA A 382 -7.32 5.03 -37.13
C ALA A 382 -6.03 5.85 -37.23
N VAL A 383 -6.03 6.88 -38.09
CA VAL A 383 -4.94 7.85 -38.20
C VAL A 383 -5.49 9.23 -37.87
N ASN A 384 -4.84 9.95 -36.96
CA ASN A 384 -5.23 11.31 -36.62
C ASN A 384 -4.94 12.24 -37.80
N THR A 385 -5.97 12.92 -38.31
CA THR A 385 -5.86 13.88 -39.41
C THR A 385 -5.81 15.33 -38.93
N SER A 386 -5.97 15.58 -37.62
CA SER A 386 -5.91 16.93 -37.04
C SER A 386 -4.48 17.43 -36.79
N GLU A 387 -3.50 16.52 -36.81
CA GLU A 387 -2.07 16.81 -36.61
C GLU A 387 -1.24 16.79 -37.91
N ALA A 388 -1.87 16.67 -39.07
CA ALA A 388 -1.25 16.61 -40.40
C ALA A 388 -1.25 17.96 -41.09
#